data_79aef5c9dc2a735b34a0262b0979899f
#
_entry.id   79aef5c9dc2a735b34a0262b0979899f
#
_cell.length_a   1.000
_cell.length_b   1.000
_cell.length_c   1.000
_cell.angle_alpha   90.00
_cell.angle_beta   90.00
_cell.angle_gamma   90.00
#
_symmetry.space_group_name_H-M   'P 1'
#
loop_
_entity.id
_entity.type
_entity.pdbx_description
1 polymer ?
#
loop_
_entity_poly.entity_id
_entity_poly.type
_entity_poly.pdbx_seq_one_letter_code
_entity_poly.pdbx_strand_id
1 'polypeptide(L)'
;MRRREFIALGGAASVVWPLSARAQQSAVRVYRVGFLGIASRQRALPYVEAFEDGLRRLGYRVGENITIEYRYANGQMERLPALAAELVRLGVDIIIAGSNPSTMATKTATTTIPIVMVNIVDPVSTGLVASLARPGGNVTGSPSMRAARFWASGSSY
;
A
#
# COMPACT_ATOMS: atom_id res chain seq x y z
N MET A 1 36.59 12.75 -76.94
CA MET A 1 35.34 12.88 -77.75
C MET A 1 34.20 12.14 -77.04
N ARG A 2 33.12 12.88 -76.86
CA ARG A 2 31.69 12.46 -76.62
C ARG A 2 31.43 11.64 -75.39
N ARG A 3 30.89 12.27 -74.35
CA ARG A 3 29.48 12.60 -74.10
C ARG A 3 28.58 11.40 -74.26
N ARG A 4 27.99 10.99 -73.11
CA ARG A 4 26.51 10.86 -73.04
C ARG A 4 26.08 10.54 -71.65
N GLU A 5 25.30 11.43 -71.19
CA GLU A 5 24.40 11.41 -70.06
C GLU A 5 23.57 10.11 -70.06
N PHE A 6 23.40 9.53 -68.85
CA PHE A 6 22.23 8.73 -68.59
C PHE A 6 21.66 9.15 -67.22
N ILE A 7 20.65 9.97 -67.36
CA ILE A 7 19.71 10.26 -66.28
C ILE A 7 18.90 8.98 -66.08
N ALA A 8 19.07 8.34 -64.94
CA ALA A 8 18.17 7.30 -64.51
C ALA A 8 17.39 7.82 -63.27
N LEU A 9 16.12 8.10 -63.50
CA LEU A 9 15.13 8.30 -62.45
C LEU A 9 15.08 7.04 -61.60
N GLY A 10 15.56 7.14 -60.37
CA GLY A 10 15.35 6.15 -59.33
C GLY A 10 14.42 6.74 -58.28
N GLY A 11 13.18 6.30 -58.32
CA GLY A 11 12.12 6.77 -57.43
C GLY A 11 12.47 6.65 -55.96
N ALA A 12 12.34 7.76 -55.26
CA ALA A 12 12.38 7.78 -53.82
C ALA A 12 11.11 7.09 -53.28
N ALA A 13 11.26 5.79 -52.99
CA ALA A 13 10.28 5.09 -52.15
C ALA A 13 10.44 5.59 -50.71
N SER A 14 9.71 6.63 -50.38
CA SER A 14 9.53 7.07 -49.00
C SER A 14 8.78 5.97 -48.26
N VAL A 15 9.54 5.08 -47.59
CA VAL A 15 8.99 4.17 -46.61
C VAL A 15 8.54 5.01 -45.43
N VAL A 16 7.30 5.43 -45.48
CA VAL A 16 6.59 5.98 -44.31
C VAL A 16 6.39 4.80 -43.36
N TRP A 17 7.34 4.61 -42.47
CA TRP A 17 7.13 3.75 -41.33
C TRP A 17 6.03 4.40 -40.51
N PRO A 18 4.87 3.75 -40.29
CA PRO A 18 3.93 4.22 -39.30
C PRO A 18 4.65 4.07 -37.96
N LEU A 19 5.11 5.19 -37.41
CA LEU A 19 5.37 5.34 -35.99
C LEU A 19 4.03 5.09 -35.29
N SER A 20 3.71 3.82 -35.11
CA SER A 20 2.71 3.39 -34.15
C SER A 20 3.25 3.86 -32.79
N ALA A 21 2.99 5.14 -32.49
CA ALA A 21 3.02 5.61 -31.12
C ALA A 21 1.98 4.73 -30.40
N ARG A 22 2.43 3.57 -29.93
CA ARG A 22 1.80 2.90 -28.83
C ARG A 22 1.87 3.90 -27.71
N ALA A 23 0.85 4.74 -27.62
CA ALA A 23 0.48 5.35 -26.38
C ALA A 23 0.41 4.17 -25.42
N GLN A 24 1.45 3.98 -24.63
CA GLN A 24 1.42 3.15 -23.44
C GLN A 24 0.33 3.82 -22.59
N GLN A 25 -0.90 3.36 -22.79
CA GLN A 25 -1.91 3.47 -21.76
C GLN A 25 -1.25 2.79 -20.56
N SER A 26 -0.66 3.61 -19.71
CA SER A 26 -0.22 3.19 -18.39
C SER A 26 -1.48 2.61 -17.77
N ALA A 27 -1.57 1.28 -17.77
CA ALA A 27 -2.68 0.59 -17.13
C ALA A 27 -2.73 1.18 -15.72
N VAL A 28 -3.83 1.87 -15.41
CA VAL A 28 -4.01 2.50 -14.10
C VAL A 28 -3.88 1.36 -13.10
N ARG A 29 -2.76 1.32 -12.38
CA ARG A 29 -2.51 0.28 -11.40
C ARG A 29 -3.52 0.45 -10.28
N VAL A 30 -4.41 -0.50 -10.13
CA VAL A 30 -5.34 -0.55 -9.00
C VAL A 30 -4.60 -1.14 -7.81
N TYR A 31 -4.35 -0.32 -6.80
CA TYR A 31 -3.73 -0.77 -5.57
C TYR A 31 -4.74 -1.53 -4.70
N ARG A 32 -4.31 -2.63 -4.11
CA ARG A 32 -5.13 -3.42 -3.19
C ARG A 32 -4.61 -3.26 -1.77
N VAL A 33 -5.40 -2.66 -0.90
CA VAL A 33 -5.07 -2.42 0.51
C VAL A 33 -5.85 -3.41 1.37
N GLY A 34 -5.16 -4.10 2.27
CA GLY A 34 -5.78 -4.89 3.32
C GLY A 34 -5.96 -4.04 4.58
N PHE A 35 -7.09 -4.13 5.26
CA PHE A 35 -7.33 -3.55 6.56
C PHE A 35 -7.69 -4.64 7.57
N LEU A 36 -6.90 -4.78 8.63
CA LEU A 36 -7.15 -5.74 9.71
C LEU A 36 -7.48 -5.02 11.02
N GLY A 37 -8.75 -5.06 11.40
CA GLY A 37 -9.26 -4.45 12.63
C GLY A 37 -9.69 -5.49 13.66
N ILE A 38 -9.41 -5.21 14.97
CA ILE A 38 -9.91 -6.03 16.07
C ILE A 38 -11.38 -5.74 16.38
N ALA A 39 -11.81 -4.49 16.26
CA ALA A 39 -13.17 -4.06 16.51
C ALA A 39 -14.16 -4.60 15.49
N SER A 40 -15.46 -4.46 15.75
CA SER A 40 -16.49 -4.70 14.73
C SER A 40 -16.48 -3.59 13.68
N ARG A 41 -17.03 -3.89 12.50
CA ARG A 41 -17.19 -2.91 11.42
C ARG A 41 -17.85 -1.63 11.89
N GLN A 42 -18.92 -1.73 12.68
CA GLN A 42 -19.67 -0.56 13.20
C GLN A 42 -18.81 0.35 14.06
N ARG A 43 -17.98 -0.22 14.95
CA ARG A 43 -17.04 0.56 15.77
C ARG A 43 -15.90 1.16 14.97
N ALA A 44 -15.52 0.54 13.87
CA ALA A 44 -14.45 1.01 13.01
C ALA A 44 -14.91 2.10 12.03
N LEU A 45 -16.21 2.23 11.74
CA LEU A 45 -16.75 3.14 10.73
C LEU A 45 -16.17 4.56 10.78
N PRO A 46 -16.15 5.29 11.91
CA PRO A 46 -15.64 6.65 11.92
C PRO A 46 -14.16 6.76 11.52
N TYR A 47 -13.36 5.75 11.85
CA TYR A 47 -11.94 5.68 11.48
C TYR A 47 -11.75 5.31 10.02
N VAL A 48 -12.60 4.42 9.51
CA VAL A 48 -12.59 3.99 8.09
C VAL A 48 -12.99 5.17 7.20
N GLU A 49 -14.05 5.88 7.53
CA GLU A 49 -14.50 7.06 6.80
C GLU A 49 -13.41 8.15 6.75
N ALA A 50 -12.79 8.44 7.88
CA ALA A 50 -11.68 9.39 7.95
C ALA A 50 -10.47 8.94 7.13
N PHE A 51 -10.18 7.64 7.11
CA PHE A 51 -9.13 7.05 6.29
C PHE A 51 -9.43 7.16 4.80
N GLU A 52 -10.64 6.79 4.37
CA GLU A 52 -11.08 6.90 2.98
C GLU A 52 -11.12 8.37 2.51
N ASP A 53 -11.53 9.30 3.38
CA ASP A 53 -11.46 10.73 3.10
C ASP A 53 -10.02 11.22 2.91
N GLY A 54 -9.09 10.72 3.72
CA GLY A 54 -7.66 10.99 3.56
C GLY A 54 -7.13 10.50 2.22
N LEU A 55 -7.47 9.28 1.84
CA LEU A 55 -7.11 8.70 0.55
C LEU A 55 -7.68 9.53 -0.61
N ARG A 56 -8.95 9.96 -0.52
CA ARG A 56 -9.61 10.76 -1.54
C ARG A 56 -8.92 12.11 -1.76
N ARG A 57 -8.47 12.77 -0.68
CA ARG A 57 -7.67 14.00 -0.76
C ARG A 57 -6.33 13.82 -1.44
N LEU A 58 -5.77 12.61 -1.40
CA LEU A 58 -4.53 12.24 -2.07
C LEU A 58 -4.75 11.73 -3.51
N GLY A 59 -5.99 11.77 -4.02
CA GLY A 59 -6.32 11.32 -5.37
C GLY A 59 -6.65 9.84 -5.51
N TYR A 60 -6.70 9.10 -4.39
CA TYR A 60 -7.14 7.71 -4.41
C TYR A 60 -8.66 7.61 -4.29
N ARG A 61 -9.26 6.79 -5.14
CA ARG A 61 -10.71 6.56 -5.16
C ARG A 61 -10.99 5.07 -5.04
N VAL A 62 -11.70 4.70 -3.98
CA VAL A 62 -12.09 3.30 -3.74
C VAL A 62 -13.01 2.83 -4.86
N GLY A 63 -12.64 1.69 -5.46
CA GLY A 63 -13.33 1.13 -6.62
C GLY A 63 -12.84 1.61 -7.99
N GLU A 64 -12.00 2.66 -8.06
CA GLU A 64 -11.41 3.16 -9.31
C GLU A 64 -9.92 2.80 -9.41
N ASN A 65 -9.08 3.36 -8.54
CA ASN A 65 -7.64 3.17 -8.55
C ASN A 65 -7.09 2.54 -7.25
N ILE A 66 -7.94 2.29 -6.26
CA ILE A 66 -7.64 1.58 -5.02
C ILE A 66 -8.82 0.68 -4.63
N THR A 67 -8.52 -0.51 -4.13
CA THR A 67 -9.47 -1.43 -3.52
C THR A 67 -9.07 -1.69 -2.08
N ILE A 68 -10.03 -1.72 -1.16
CA ILE A 68 -9.76 -1.96 0.26
C ILE A 68 -10.49 -3.23 0.70
N GLU A 69 -9.70 -4.19 1.17
CA GLU A 69 -10.16 -5.47 1.70
C GLU A 69 -10.24 -5.39 3.23
N TYR A 70 -11.42 -5.21 3.76
CA TYR A 70 -11.64 -5.09 5.20
C TYR A 70 -11.81 -6.46 5.86
N ARG A 71 -11.08 -6.69 6.95
CA ARG A 71 -11.24 -7.87 7.82
C ARG A 71 -11.39 -7.40 9.27
N TYR A 72 -12.45 -7.86 9.93
CA TYR A 72 -12.79 -7.50 11.30
C TYR A 72 -12.87 -8.74 12.18
N ALA A 73 -12.14 -8.74 13.27
CA ALA A 73 -12.16 -9.84 14.23
C ALA A 73 -13.38 -9.81 15.17
N ASN A 74 -14.13 -8.70 15.19
CA ASN A 74 -15.32 -8.50 16.05
C ASN A 74 -15.03 -8.73 17.54
N GLY A 75 -13.85 -8.31 18.01
CA GLY A 75 -13.39 -8.51 19.39
C GLY A 75 -12.77 -9.88 19.66
N GLN A 76 -12.81 -10.80 18.72
CA GLN A 76 -12.26 -12.17 18.86
C GLN A 76 -10.81 -12.20 18.38
N MET A 77 -9.86 -12.05 19.30
CA MET A 77 -8.43 -11.97 18.95
C MET A 77 -7.90 -13.25 18.29
N GLU A 78 -8.46 -14.40 18.65
CA GLU A 78 -8.12 -15.69 18.08
C GLU A 78 -8.40 -15.80 16.57
N ARG A 79 -9.23 -14.92 16.01
CA ARG A 79 -9.50 -14.87 14.57
C ARG A 79 -8.44 -14.10 13.78
N LEU A 80 -7.66 -13.25 14.43
CA LEU A 80 -6.69 -12.38 13.77
C LEU A 80 -5.69 -13.12 12.88
N PRO A 81 -5.09 -14.27 13.30
CA PRO A 81 -4.15 -15.00 12.45
C PRO A 81 -4.79 -15.50 11.14
N ALA A 82 -6.01 -16.03 11.20
CA ALA A 82 -6.72 -16.51 10.03
C ALA A 82 -7.08 -15.35 9.07
N LEU A 83 -7.55 -14.22 9.61
CA LEU A 83 -7.89 -13.04 8.84
C LEU A 83 -6.65 -12.38 8.21
N ALA A 84 -5.53 -12.37 8.91
CA ALA A 84 -4.25 -11.91 8.36
C ALA A 84 -3.81 -12.80 7.19
N ALA A 85 -3.90 -14.13 7.35
CA ALA A 85 -3.58 -15.08 6.28
C ALA A 85 -4.51 -14.93 5.06
N GLU A 86 -5.77 -14.59 5.26
CA GLU A 86 -6.70 -14.27 4.15
C GLU A 86 -6.21 -13.07 3.34
N LEU A 87 -5.82 -11.96 3.99
CA LEU A 87 -5.30 -10.78 3.32
C LEU A 87 -4.03 -11.11 2.53
N VAL A 88 -3.13 -11.91 3.09
CA VAL A 88 -1.91 -12.37 2.41
C VAL A 88 -2.28 -13.20 1.14
N ARG A 89 -3.24 -14.12 1.24
CA ARG A 89 -3.70 -14.92 0.09
C ARG A 89 -4.36 -14.08 -1.01
N LEU A 90 -5.03 -12.98 -0.64
CA LEU A 90 -5.60 -12.04 -1.60
C LEU A 90 -4.55 -11.24 -2.36
N GLY A 91 -3.28 -11.32 -1.97
CA GLY A 91 -2.18 -10.62 -2.63
C GLY A 91 -2.34 -9.11 -2.54
N VAL A 92 -2.67 -8.59 -1.34
CA VAL A 92 -2.75 -7.14 -1.13
C VAL A 92 -1.36 -6.51 -1.24
N ASP A 93 -1.29 -5.28 -1.73
CA ASP A 93 -0.03 -4.54 -1.89
C ASP A 93 0.50 -4.01 -0.55
N ILE A 94 -0.40 -3.76 0.42
CA ILE A 94 -0.09 -3.23 1.74
C ILE A 94 -1.17 -3.65 2.73
N ILE A 95 -0.80 -3.83 4.01
CA ILE A 95 -1.76 -4.13 5.07
C ILE A 95 -1.74 -3.03 6.13
N ILE A 96 -2.91 -2.49 6.45
CA ILE A 96 -3.11 -1.57 7.57
C ILE A 96 -3.59 -2.37 8.77
N ALA A 97 -2.83 -2.33 9.86
CA ALA A 97 -3.14 -3.04 11.09
C ALA A 97 -3.54 -2.05 12.19
N GLY A 98 -4.78 -2.14 12.65
CA GLY A 98 -5.45 -1.15 13.53
C GLY A 98 -5.21 -1.34 15.03
N SER A 99 -4.28 -2.20 15.44
CA SER A 99 -3.96 -2.47 16.86
C SER A 99 -2.68 -3.30 17.00
N ASN A 100 -2.11 -3.37 18.22
CA ASN A 100 -0.95 -4.23 18.50
C ASN A 100 -1.22 -5.71 18.14
N PRO A 101 -2.35 -6.34 18.55
CA PRO A 101 -2.64 -7.72 18.17
C PRO A 101 -2.80 -7.91 16.66
N SER A 102 -3.45 -6.98 15.96
CA SER A 102 -3.58 -7.04 14.50
C SER A 102 -2.22 -6.94 13.80
N THR A 103 -1.34 -6.06 14.28
CA THR A 103 0.01 -5.89 13.74
C THR A 103 0.85 -7.16 13.97
N MET A 104 0.77 -7.74 15.16
CA MET A 104 1.48 -8.98 15.46
C MET A 104 1.02 -10.14 14.58
N ALA A 105 -0.30 -10.32 14.44
CA ALA A 105 -0.87 -11.35 13.58
C ALA A 105 -0.44 -11.18 12.12
N THR A 106 -0.43 -9.95 11.62
CA THR A 106 0.01 -9.65 10.25
C THR A 106 1.50 -9.88 10.06
N LYS A 107 2.33 -9.44 11.03
CA LYS A 107 3.78 -9.65 11.02
C LYS A 107 4.16 -11.13 11.00
N THR A 108 3.37 -11.96 11.67
CA THR A 108 3.55 -13.42 11.65
C THR A 108 3.11 -14.04 10.32
N ALA A 109 2.07 -13.48 9.69
CA ALA A 109 1.52 -14.00 8.44
C ALA A 109 2.36 -13.65 7.20
N THR A 110 3.13 -12.55 7.23
CA THR A 110 3.95 -12.11 6.08
C THR A 110 5.20 -11.36 6.52
N THR A 111 6.29 -11.59 5.80
CA THR A 111 7.55 -10.84 5.94
C THR A 111 7.82 -9.92 4.74
N THR A 112 7.00 -9.99 3.70
CA THR A 112 7.22 -9.29 2.43
C THR A 112 6.21 -8.18 2.16
N ILE A 113 4.94 -8.37 2.53
CA ILE A 113 3.91 -7.33 2.33
C ILE A 113 4.15 -6.23 3.36
N PRO A 114 4.28 -4.95 2.95
CA PRO A 114 4.41 -3.84 3.88
C PRO A 114 3.21 -3.75 4.84
N ILE A 115 3.49 -3.53 6.12
CA ILE A 115 2.50 -3.40 7.18
C ILE A 115 2.57 -1.99 7.74
N VAL A 116 1.47 -1.25 7.64
CA VAL A 116 1.31 0.06 8.29
C VAL A 116 0.54 -0.12 9.57
N MET A 117 1.23 0.03 10.68
CA MET A 117 0.61 0.01 11.99
C MET A 117 -0.03 1.37 12.32
N VAL A 118 -1.27 1.35 12.79
CA VAL A 118 -1.99 2.56 13.22
C VAL A 118 -2.56 2.35 14.62
N ASN A 119 -2.67 3.44 15.38
CA ASN A 119 -3.18 3.43 16.76
C ASN A 119 -2.44 2.43 17.68
N ILE A 120 -1.14 2.36 17.55
CA ILE A 120 -0.28 1.45 18.31
C ILE A 120 0.21 2.12 19.59
N VAL A 121 0.19 1.38 20.68
CA VAL A 121 0.77 1.78 21.96
C VAL A 121 2.09 1.04 22.12
N ASP A 122 3.18 1.79 22.33
CA ASP A 122 4.51 1.27 22.61
C ASP A 122 4.98 0.11 21.70
N PRO A 123 5.20 0.37 20.41
CA PRO A 123 5.54 -0.68 19.45
C PRO A 123 6.93 -1.29 19.67
N VAL A 124 7.81 -0.59 20.42
CA VAL A 124 9.16 -1.08 20.71
C VAL A 124 9.12 -2.11 21.84
N SER A 125 8.48 -1.80 22.97
CA SER A 125 8.39 -2.74 24.10
C SER A 125 7.57 -3.99 23.76
N THR A 126 6.60 -3.86 22.85
CA THR A 126 5.82 -5.00 22.35
C THR A 126 6.54 -5.82 21.27
N GLY A 127 7.77 -5.46 20.90
CA GLY A 127 8.56 -6.19 19.90
C GLY A 127 8.04 -6.09 18.47
N LEU A 128 7.12 -5.16 18.18
CA LEU A 128 6.60 -4.95 16.84
C LEU A 128 7.65 -4.35 15.92
N VAL A 129 8.45 -3.44 16.43
CA VAL A 129 9.55 -2.78 15.72
C VAL A 129 10.80 -2.71 16.61
N ALA A 130 11.98 -2.67 16.00
CA ALA A 130 13.25 -2.54 16.74
C ALA A 130 13.43 -1.15 17.35
N SER A 131 13.02 -0.11 16.62
CA SER A 131 12.94 1.28 17.08
C SER A 131 11.98 2.06 16.19
N LEU A 132 11.53 3.24 16.65
CA LEU A 132 10.66 4.11 15.85
C LEU A 132 11.41 4.71 14.65
N ALA A 133 12.69 5.00 14.80
CA ALA A 133 13.52 5.58 13.73
C ALA A 133 13.94 4.53 12.68
N ARG A 134 14.11 3.27 13.11
CA ARG A 134 14.49 2.13 12.26
C ARG A 134 13.64 0.93 12.64
N PRO A 135 12.41 0.84 12.14
CA PRO A 135 11.48 -0.22 12.52
C PRO A 135 12.03 -1.62 12.28
N GLY A 136 12.82 -1.80 11.22
CA GLY A 136 13.31 -3.10 10.79
C GLY A 136 12.22 -3.98 10.18
N GLY A 137 12.55 -4.75 9.16
CA GLY A 137 11.58 -5.61 8.48
C GLY A 137 10.51 -4.84 7.70
N ASN A 138 9.33 -5.44 7.57
CA ASN A 138 8.23 -4.94 6.74
C ASN A 138 7.17 -4.13 7.50
N VAL A 139 7.39 -3.82 8.78
CA VAL A 139 6.45 -3.04 9.62
C VAL A 139 6.88 -1.58 9.68
N THR A 140 5.96 -0.67 9.42
CA THR A 140 6.14 0.78 9.52
C THR A 140 4.87 1.42 10.09
N GLY A 141 4.88 2.70 10.35
CA GLY A 141 3.73 3.46 10.79
C GLY A 141 4.03 4.42 11.94
N SER A 142 3.00 5.07 12.44
CA SER A 142 3.10 6.04 13.51
C SER A 142 2.44 5.51 14.78
N PRO A 143 3.05 5.70 15.95
CA PRO A 143 2.40 5.46 17.22
C PRO A 143 1.17 6.38 17.36
N SER A 144 0.21 5.99 18.20
CA SER A 144 -0.95 6.83 18.46
C SER A 144 -0.54 8.22 18.97
N MET A 145 -1.36 9.24 18.72
CA MET A 145 -1.08 10.60 19.23
C MET A 145 -0.86 10.65 20.75
N ARG A 146 -1.50 9.74 21.51
CA ARG A 146 -1.27 9.63 22.96
C ARG A 146 0.13 9.14 23.27
N ALA A 147 0.61 8.13 22.52
CA ALA A 147 1.97 7.63 22.66
C ALA A 147 3.00 8.67 22.18
N ALA A 148 2.75 9.36 21.06
CA ALA A 148 3.63 10.42 20.58
C ALA A 148 3.82 11.55 21.60
N ARG A 149 2.76 11.95 22.32
CA ARG A 149 2.84 12.95 23.41
C ARG A 149 3.65 12.45 24.60
N PHE A 150 3.50 11.17 24.96
CA PHE A 150 4.26 10.56 26.04
C PHE A 150 5.75 10.55 25.76
N TRP A 151 6.16 10.17 24.56
CA TRP A 151 7.56 10.19 24.12
C TRP A 151 8.13 11.60 23.97
N ALA A 152 7.32 12.57 23.52
CA ALA A 152 7.73 13.98 23.41
C ALA A 152 7.94 14.64 24.77
N SER A 153 7.32 14.15 25.83
CA SER A 153 7.46 14.70 27.20
C SER A 153 8.70 14.23 27.95
N GLY A 154 9.55 13.37 27.36
CA GLY A 154 10.82 12.97 27.94
C GLY A 154 10.71 12.17 29.23
N SER A 155 9.59 11.51 29.51
CA SER A 155 9.43 10.61 30.66
C SER A 155 10.30 9.38 30.47
N SER A 156 11.56 9.50 30.88
CA SER A 156 12.44 8.35 31.13
C SER A 156 12.01 7.69 32.44
N TYR A 157 11.74 6.40 32.42
CA TYR A 157 11.79 5.56 33.59
C TYR A 157 13.15 4.87 33.64
#